data_5c2902630dcf4c8174494c184d8f0084
#
_entry.id   5c2902630dcf4c8174494c184d8f0084
#
_cell.length_a   1.000
_cell.length_b   1.000
_cell.length_c   1.000
_cell.angle_alpha   90.00
_cell.angle_beta   90.00
_cell.angle_gamma   90.00
#
_symmetry.space_group_name_H-M   'P 1'
#
loop_
_entity.id
_entity.type
_entity.pdbx_description
1 polymer ?
#
loop_
_entity_poly.entity_id
_entity_poly.type
_entity_poly.pdbx_seq_one_letter_code
_entity_poly.pdbx_strand_id
1 'polypeptide(L)'
;MIRTNRRKLALTSAVLAVAAMTASSLPAQAASDPGLTTTTIKLGITVPLTGIASPGYNKIPGAMKAYFDYVNANGGVNGRKITLVSKDDQYIPTTAVAKANELILRDKVFALVGTLGTASTKALTASTQLSKRGIPSLFVNTGWSGFADKKAYPTTFSILPSYQMEAKIMAKYVKETYAGKKIAIIYQDDDFGRDALAGFKQAGITFGTYIPYASGSQSLPATGAGWISKLKASGAEVTVLFGVSSASTAALANAYAAQFKTQWVLGSVGGDATTIAATNKAYVPLLFGAKGFSFAPAPTDATDEYIKLFQSIYATAQPTQTFDNNVVAGMSNAFVAVQALQAAGSNLTRAGLIKTIEAKGASFANPFLTPLGYSATAHVGATGYWIGTYDQTGALKADGGKYTVYTTDSGNGPVVESSYKRPAMPAKGLPN
;
A
#
# COMPACT_ATOMS: atom_id res chain seq x y z
N MET A 1 81.03 47.01 42.81
CA MET A 1 80.45 48.31 43.26
C MET A 1 79.53 48.80 42.16
N ILE A 2 78.29 49.16 42.54
CA ILE A 2 77.35 50.04 41.87
C ILE A 2 76.49 49.43 40.80
N ARG A 3 75.30 48.97 41.15
CA ARG A 3 73.95 49.56 41.30
C ARG A 3 73.35 50.16 40.00
N THR A 4 72.31 49.46 39.56
CA THR A 4 70.99 49.92 39.19
C THR A 4 70.79 50.83 37.97
N ASN A 5 70.06 50.28 36.99
CA ASN A 5 68.75 50.89 36.66
C ASN A 5 67.88 49.92 35.87
N ARG A 6 67.05 49.15 36.60
CA ARG A 6 65.83 48.55 36.07
C ARG A 6 64.73 49.60 36.23
N ARG A 7 64.14 50.01 35.19
CA ARG A 7 62.76 50.52 35.07
C ARG A 7 62.59 51.31 33.81
N LYS A 8 62.04 50.73 32.79
CA LYS A 8 61.19 51.35 31.75
C LYS A 8 61.19 50.43 30.52
N LEU A 9 60.47 49.28 30.64
CA LEU A 9 60.01 48.50 29.49
C LEU A 9 58.87 47.60 29.96
N ALA A 10 57.74 48.22 30.24
CA ALA A 10 56.52 47.50 30.54
C ALA A 10 55.34 48.45 30.34
N LEU A 11 54.92 48.68 29.10
CA LEU A 11 53.66 49.36 28.80
C LEU A 11 53.48 49.49 27.26
N THR A 12 53.59 48.36 26.49
CA THR A 12 53.19 48.38 25.07
C THR A 12 52.86 46.97 24.56
N SER A 13 52.24 46.14 25.38
CA SER A 13 51.82 44.76 24.93
C SER A 13 50.41 44.35 25.39
N ALA A 14 49.49 45.28 25.54
CA ALA A 14 48.16 44.97 26.06
C ALA A 14 46.97 45.49 25.21
N VAL A 15 47.14 45.71 23.90
CA VAL A 15 46.05 46.21 23.03
C VAL A 15 45.83 45.36 21.76
N LEU A 16 46.45 44.21 21.63
CA LEU A 16 46.23 43.35 20.42
C LEU A 16 45.62 41.95 20.69
N ALA A 17 44.83 41.77 21.74
CA ALA A 17 44.26 40.48 22.10
C ALA A 17 42.72 40.47 22.29
N VAL A 18 41.95 41.44 21.77
CA VAL A 18 40.50 41.48 21.91
C VAL A 18 39.73 41.52 20.57
N ALA A 19 40.38 41.39 19.43
CA ALA A 19 39.75 41.48 18.11
C ALA A 19 39.60 40.11 17.39
N ALA A 20 39.60 38.97 18.08
CA ALA A 20 39.52 37.66 17.43
C ALA A 20 38.62 36.63 18.10
N MET A 21 37.47 37.03 18.64
CA MET A 21 36.42 36.07 19.10
C MET A 21 35.00 36.55 18.82
N THR A 22 34.74 37.01 17.61
CA THR A 22 33.41 36.91 17.03
C THR A 22 33.44 35.92 15.87
N ALA A 23 33.90 34.71 16.13
CA ALA A 23 33.54 33.57 15.30
C ALA A 23 32.04 33.44 15.43
N SER A 24 31.32 34.03 14.49
CA SER A 24 29.90 33.75 14.23
C SER A 24 29.74 32.24 14.23
N SER A 25 29.18 31.70 15.30
CA SER A 25 28.62 30.36 15.31
C SER A 25 27.51 30.37 14.27
N LEU A 26 27.85 30.06 13.02
CA LEU A 26 26.85 29.66 12.04
C LEU A 26 26.08 28.54 12.74
N PRO A 27 24.74 28.63 12.85
CA PRO A 27 23.97 27.55 13.41
C PRO A 27 24.33 26.27 12.62
N ALA A 28 24.83 25.27 13.32
CA ALA A 28 25.11 24.00 12.70
C ALA A 28 23.82 23.58 12.01
N GLN A 29 23.80 23.64 10.69
CA GLN A 29 22.65 23.25 9.91
C GLN A 29 22.43 21.78 10.21
N ALA A 30 21.35 21.46 10.94
CA ALA A 30 21.02 20.08 11.30
C ALA A 30 21.11 19.25 10.02
N ALA A 31 21.92 18.19 10.06
CA ALA A 31 22.11 17.33 8.90
C ALA A 31 20.74 16.88 8.39
N SER A 32 20.46 17.14 7.12
CA SER A 32 19.19 16.74 6.52
C SER A 32 19.07 15.21 6.56
N ASP A 33 17.86 14.71 6.77
CA ASP A 33 17.60 13.26 6.69
C ASP A 33 18.12 12.69 5.36
N PRO A 34 18.72 11.48 5.34
CA PRO A 34 19.15 10.84 4.11
C PRO A 34 18.04 10.81 3.06
N GLY A 35 18.38 11.09 1.79
CA GLY A 35 17.44 11.13 0.68
C GLY A 35 16.65 12.43 0.54
N LEU A 36 16.91 13.41 1.40
CA LEU A 36 16.35 14.75 1.32
C LEU A 36 17.44 15.75 0.97
N THR A 37 17.20 16.56 -0.06
CA THR A 37 18.04 17.71 -0.42
C THR A 37 17.18 18.96 -0.54
N THR A 38 17.79 20.09 -0.88
CA THR A 38 17.06 21.33 -1.17
C THR A 38 16.16 21.22 -2.41
N THR A 39 16.45 20.28 -3.32
CA THR A 39 15.77 20.13 -4.62
C THR A 39 15.10 18.78 -4.85
N THR A 40 15.36 17.78 -3.99
CA THR A 40 14.87 16.41 -4.22
C THR A 40 14.40 15.72 -2.94
N ILE A 41 13.42 14.83 -3.10
CA ILE A 41 12.96 13.85 -2.11
C ILE A 41 13.09 12.47 -2.76
N LYS A 42 13.97 11.61 -2.23
CA LYS A 42 14.19 10.28 -2.76
C LYS A 42 13.39 9.24 -1.96
N LEU A 43 12.46 8.57 -2.61
CA LEU A 43 11.65 7.48 -2.05
C LEU A 43 12.11 6.13 -2.58
N GLY A 44 11.82 5.06 -1.84
CA GLY A 44 12.15 3.71 -2.24
C GLY A 44 10.98 2.75 -2.12
N ILE A 45 10.89 1.76 -3.01
CA ILE A 45 9.88 0.70 -2.98
C ILE A 45 10.53 -0.67 -3.22
N THR A 46 10.09 -1.69 -2.45
CA THR A 46 10.27 -3.10 -2.81
C THR A 46 8.93 -3.68 -3.23
N VAL A 47 8.92 -4.42 -4.33
CA VAL A 47 7.70 -4.98 -4.93
C VAL A 47 8.10 -6.13 -5.87
N PRO A 48 7.25 -7.16 -6.08
CA PRO A 48 7.57 -8.21 -7.04
C PRO A 48 7.52 -7.69 -8.48
N LEU A 49 8.69 -7.36 -9.04
CA LEU A 49 8.83 -7.00 -10.46
C LEU A 49 8.93 -8.24 -11.34
N THR A 50 9.47 -9.33 -10.79
CA THR A 50 9.55 -10.65 -11.42
C THR A 50 8.99 -11.74 -10.50
N GLY A 51 8.91 -12.97 -10.97
CA GLY A 51 8.38 -14.10 -10.21
C GLY A 51 6.88 -14.30 -10.35
N ILE A 52 6.34 -15.32 -9.66
CA ILE A 52 4.97 -15.80 -9.84
C ILE A 52 3.89 -14.78 -9.42
N ALA A 53 4.21 -13.91 -8.48
CA ALA A 53 3.31 -12.85 -8.01
C ALA A 53 3.44 -11.55 -8.80
N SER A 54 4.42 -11.45 -9.72
CA SER A 54 4.68 -10.20 -10.44
C SER A 54 3.57 -9.75 -11.40
N PRO A 55 2.78 -10.64 -12.06
CA PRO A 55 1.75 -10.18 -12.96
C PRO A 55 0.79 -9.19 -12.28
N GLY A 56 0.69 -7.99 -12.84
CA GLY A 56 -0.07 -6.88 -12.28
C GLY A 56 0.75 -6.01 -11.30
N TYR A 57 1.33 -6.58 -10.26
CA TYR A 57 2.07 -5.81 -9.24
C TYR A 57 3.32 -5.10 -9.79
N ASN A 58 3.94 -5.64 -10.84
CA ASN A 58 5.08 -5.01 -11.51
C ASN A 58 4.76 -3.65 -12.15
N LYS A 59 3.48 -3.31 -12.33
CA LYS A 59 3.03 -2.01 -12.83
C LYS A 59 3.03 -0.91 -11.76
N ILE A 60 2.93 -1.27 -10.48
CA ILE A 60 2.79 -0.32 -9.37
C ILE A 60 3.88 0.75 -9.37
N PRO A 61 5.19 0.44 -9.44
CA PRO A 61 6.22 1.47 -9.43
C PRO A 61 6.17 2.41 -10.63
N GLY A 62 5.83 1.87 -11.82
CA GLY A 62 5.64 2.67 -13.03
C GLY A 62 4.48 3.65 -12.90
N ALA A 63 3.37 3.21 -12.31
CA ALA A 63 2.21 4.02 -12.03
C ALA A 63 2.52 5.12 -10.99
N MET A 64 3.20 4.77 -9.90
CA MET A 64 3.66 5.76 -8.92
C MET A 64 4.58 6.80 -9.55
N LYS A 65 5.53 6.36 -10.37
CA LYS A 65 6.46 7.25 -11.07
C LYS A 65 5.71 8.19 -12.02
N ALA A 66 4.72 7.71 -12.76
CA ALA A 66 3.92 8.53 -13.65
C ALA A 66 3.24 9.69 -12.91
N TYR A 67 2.66 9.43 -11.74
CA TYR A 67 2.07 10.48 -10.92
C TYR A 67 3.13 11.41 -10.30
N PHE A 68 4.26 10.89 -9.81
CA PHE A 68 5.35 11.74 -9.31
C PHE A 68 5.94 12.63 -10.40
N ASP A 69 6.10 12.14 -11.62
CA ASP A 69 6.57 12.95 -12.76
C ASP A 69 5.57 14.05 -13.11
N TYR A 70 4.27 13.76 -13.05
CA TYR A 70 3.22 14.77 -13.21
C TYR A 70 3.33 15.87 -12.15
N VAL A 71 3.49 15.50 -10.87
CA VAL A 71 3.70 16.47 -9.78
C VAL A 71 4.98 17.27 -9.99
N ASN A 72 6.07 16.61 -10.39
CA ASN A 72 7.37 17.26 -10.65
C ASN A 72 7.30 18.28 -11.79
N ALA A 73 6.50 18.01 -12.82
CA ALA A 73 6.25 18.92 -13.94
C ALA A 73 5.40 20.14 -13.51
N ASN A 74 4.66 20.04 -12.42
CA ASN A 74 3.81 21.09 -11.86
C ASN A 74 4.43 21.78 -10.61
N GLY A 75 5.75 21.76 -10.46
CA GLY A 75 6.45 22.48 -9.38
C GLY A 75 6.95 21.58 -8.24
N GLY A 76 6.63 20.29 -8.25
CA GLY A 76 7.06 19.34 -7.22
C GLY A 76 6.36 19.54 -5.88
N VAL A 77 6.99 19.09 -4.81
CA VAL A 77 6.51 19.22 -3.43
C VAL A 77 7.34 20.26 -2.70
N ASN A 78 6.75 21.39 -2.38
CA ASN A 78 7.46 22.53 -1.75
C ASN A 78 8.78 22.86 -2.49
N GLY A 79 8.75 22.88 -3.84
CA GLY A 79 9.90 23.16 -4.70
C GLY A 79 10.87 22.00 -4.91
N ARG A 80 10.61 20.80 -4.32
CA ARG A 80 11.46 19.62 -4.49
C ARG A 80 10.83 18.61 -5.46
N LYS A 81 11.66 18.00 -6.29
CA LYS A 81 11.25 16.88 -7.16
C LYS A 81 11.28 15.57 -6.38
N ILE A 82 10.29 14.71 -6.60
CA ILE A 82 10.25 13.36 -6.05
C ILE A 82 10.94 12.41 -7.03
N THR A 83 11.80 11.53 -6.51
CA THR A 83 12.39 10.42 -7.26
C THR A 83 12.05 9.10 -6.58
N LEU A 84 11.76 8.06 -7.36
CA LEU A 84 11.43 6.72 -6.86
C LEU A 84 12.50 5.71 -7.30
N VAL A 85 13.07 4.99 -6.33
CA VAL A 85 13.99 3.86 -6.57
C VAL A 85 13.22 2.57 -6.31
N SER A 86 13.09 1.73 -7.33
CA SER A 86 12.36 0.45 -7.24
C SER A 86 13.33 -0.72 -7.18
N LYS A 87 13.02 -1.71 -6.35
CA LYS A 87 13.78 -2.97 -6.21
C LYS A 87 12.84 -4.16 -6.32
N ASP A 88 13.30 -5.18 -7.02
CA ASP A 88 12.58 -6.45 -7.16
C ASP A 88 12.79 -7.35 -5.93
N ASP A 89 11.71 -7.67 -5.24
CA ASP A 89 11.74 -8.60 -4.10
C ASP A 89 11.17 -9.99 -4.42
N GLN A 90 10.64 -10.18 -5.64
CA GLN A 90 10.07 -11.44 -6.12
C GLN A 90 8.94 -12.00 -5.22
N TYR A 91 8.37 -11.17 -4.35
CA TYR A 91 7.41 -11.59 -3.31
C TYR A 91 8.04 -12.56 -2.28
N ILE A 92 9.36 -12.48 -2.09
CA ILE A 92 10.13 -13.32 -1.16
C ILE A 92 10.59 -12.46 0.03
N PRO A 93 10.19 -12.78 1.28
CA PRO A 93 10.47 -11.93 2.44
C PRO A 93 11.96 -11.67 2.69
N THR A 94 12.84 -12.69 2.50
CA THR A 94 14.28 -12.51 2.66
C THR A 94 14.88 -11.61 1.59
N THR A 95 14.39 -11.68 0.36
CA THR A 95 14.78 -10.78 -0.74
C THR A 95 14.29 -9.37 -0.46
N ALA A 96 13.06 -9.20 0.05
CA ALA A 96 12.53 -7.88 0.44
C ALA A 96 13.42 -7.21 1.51
N VAL A 97 13.89 -7.97 2.51
CA VAL A 97 14.86 -7.47 3.51
C VAL A 97 16.16 -7.01 2.85
N ALA A 98 16.74 -7.81 1.96
CA ALA A 98 17.97 -7.46 1.26
C ALA A 98 17.79 -6.18 0.42
N LYS A 99 16.68 -6.09 -0.33
CA LYS A 99 16.36 -4.93 -1.18
C LYS A 99 16.03 -3.67 -0.36
N ALA A 100 15.36 -3.80 0.76
CA ALA A 100 15.14 -2.68 1.68
C ALA A 100 16.47 -2.16 2.27
N ASN A 101 17.39 -3.06 2.65
CA ASN A 101 18.73 -2.64 3.07
C ASN A 101 19.49 -1.90 1.96
N GLU A 102 19.40 -2.36 0.69
CA GLU A 102 19.99 -1.62 -0.43
C GLU A 102 19.42 -0.21 -0.54
N LEU A 103 18.08 -0.06 -0.49
CA LEU A 103 17.40 1.25 -0.54
C LEU A 103 17.84 2.18 0.60
N ILE A 104 17.97 1.64 1.81
CA ILE A 104 18.26 2.43 3.01
C ILE A 104 19.73 2.78 3.11
N LEU A 105 20.63 1.81 2.90
CA LEU A 105 22.05 1.97 3.19
C LEU A 105 22.85 2.49 1.98
N ARG A 106 22.53 1.99 0.77
CA ARG A 106 23.23 2.35 -0.46
C ARG A 106 22.56 3.51 -1.18
N ASP A 107 21.26 3.38 -1.45
CA ASP A 107 20.51 4.38 -2.21
C ASP A 107 20.10 5.57 -1.33
N LYS A 108 20.15 5.40 0.00
CA LYS A 108 19.92 6.45 1.03
C LYS A 108 18.56 7.12 0.82
N VAL A 109 17.49 6.34 0.69
CA VAL A 109 16.14 6.89 0.51
C VAL A 109 15.66 7.62 1.76
N PHE A 110 14.85 8.67 1.58
CA PHE A 110 14.22 9.42 2.67
C PHE A 110 13.17 8.58 3.40
N ALA A 111 12.36 7.84 2.65
CA ALA A 111 11.34 6.94 3.17
C ALA A 111 11.15 5.76 2.23
N LEU A 112 10.64 4.64 2.75
CA LEU A 112 10.03 3.60 1.93
C LEU A 112 8.58 4.00 1.65
N VAL A 113 8.05 3.64 0.47
CA VAL A 113 6.66 3.95 0.10
C VAL A 113 6.08 2.79 -0.69
N GLY A 114 4.85 2.37 -0.36
CA GLY A 114 4.12 1.37 -1.13
C GLY A 114 4.73 -0.03 -1.15
N THR A 115 5.59 -0.41 -0.19
CA THR A 115 6.13 -1.78 -0.13
C THR A 115 4.98 -2.80 -0.10
N LEU A 116 5.14 -3.91 -0.83
CA LEU A 116 4.02 -4.82 -1.10
C LEU A 116 4.19 -6.19 -0.44
N GLY A 117 3.08 -6.72 0.04
CA GLY A 117 2.98 -8.06 0.63
C GLY A 117 3.17 -8.07 2.15
N THR A 118 2.34 -8.83 2.85
CA THR A 118 2.31 -8.87 4.31
C THR A 118 3.61 -9.43 4.89
N ALA A 119 3.99 -10.63 4.49
CA ALA A 119 5.20 -11.30 4.98
C ALA A 119 6.47 -10.50 4.63
N SER A 120 6.56 -9.97 3.39
CA SER A 120 7.69 -9.14 2.94
C SER A 120 7.79 -7.85 3.75
N THR A 121 6.69 -7.12 3.92
CA THR A 121 6.69 -5.85 4.67
C THR A 121 6.97 -6.06 6.15
N LYS A 122 6.43 -7.11 6.79
CA LYS A 122 6.78 -7.46 8.17
C LYS A 122 8.27 -7.77 8.32
N ALA A 123 8.80 -8.63 7.45
CA ALA A 123 10.21 -9.03 7.51
C ALA A 123 11.15 -7.84 7.33
N LEU A 124 10.93 -7.00 6.31
CA LEU A 124 11.78 -5.83 6.08
C LEU A 124 11.67 -4.81 7.22
N THR A 125 10.47 -4.53 7.75
CA THR A 125 10.28 -3.58 8.85
C THR A 125 11.04 -3.99 10.10
N ALA A 126 10.96 -5.27 10.48
CA ALA A 126 11.66 -5.83 11.62
C ALA A 126 13.18 -5.89 11.41
N SER A 127 13.62 -6.50 10.30
CA SER A 127 15.05 -6.78 10.05
C SER A 127 15.87 -5.52 9.76
N THR A 128 15.28 -4.51 9.11
CA THR A 128 15.97 -3.23 8.87
C THR A 128 15.80 -2.24 10.03
N GLN A 129 15.05 -2.62 11.06
CA GLN A 129 14.80 -1.82 12.26
C GLN A 129 14.22 -0.42 11.94
N LEU A 130 13.25 -0.34 11.04
CA LEU A 130 12.69 0.94 10.57
C LEU A 130 12.24 1.83 11.72
N SER A 131 11.50 1.27 12.68
CA SER A 131 11.01 2.00 13.87
C SER A 131 12.14 2.60 14.69
N LYS A 132 13.18 1.81 15.00
CA LYS A 132 14.35 2.24 15.79
C LYS A 132 15.15 3.32 15.06
N ARG A 133 15.21 3.25 13.73
CA ARG A 133 15.95 4.19 12.88
C ARG A 133 15.13 5.42 12.47
N GLY A 134 13.86 5.49 12.87
CA GLY A 134 12.95 6.57 12.52
C GLY A 134 12.68 6.67 11.01
N ILE A 135 12.82 5.56 10.25
CA ILE A 135 12.61 5.56 8.80
C ILE A 135 11.13 5.32 8.50
N PRO A 136 10.41 6.25 7.86
CA PRO A 136 9.03 6.05 7.50
C PRO A 136 8.86 4.93 6.45
N SER A 137 7.89 4.05 6.67
CA SER A 137 7.36 3.08 5.71
C SER A 137 5.93 3.47 5.39
N LEU A 138 5.78 4.22 4.32
CA LEU A 138 4.56 4.95 4.00
C LEU A 138 3.64 4.09 3.13
N PHE A 139 2.37 4.04 3.50
CA PHE A 139 1.29 3.57 2.65
C PHE A 139 1.56 2.17 2.07
N VAL A 140 1.98 1.25 2.97
CA VAL A 140 2.32 -0.12 2.58
C VAL A 140 1.13 -0.84 1.96
N ASN A 141 1.37 -1.57 0.87
CA ASN A 141 0.36 -2.35 0.15
C ASN A 141 0.09 -3.69 0.85
N THR A 142 -0.47 -3.60 2.04
CA THR A 142 -1.02 -4.73 2.81
C THR A 142 -2.05 -4.21 3.79
N GLY A 143 -3.13 -4.94 3.95
CA GLY A 143 -4.19 -4.69 4.94
C GLY A 143 -4.00 -5.48 6.23
N TRP A 144 -2.81 -5.98 6.52
CA TRP A 144 -2.58 -6.68 7.79
C TRP A 144 -2.88 -5.79 8.99
N SER A 145 -3.85 -6.19 9.81
CA SER A 145 -4.36 -5.40 10.93
C SER A 145 -3.30 -5.04 11.97
N GLY A 146 -2.23 -5.84 12.07
CA GLY A 146 -1.13 -5.58 13.00
C GLY A 146 -0.37 -4.27 12.74
N PHE A 147 -0.37 -3.73 11.50
CA PHE A 147 0.27 -2.43 11.23
C PHE A 147 -0.54 -1.24 11.78
N ALA A 148 -1.80 -1.45 12.19
CA ALA A 148 -2.58 -0.45 12.90
C ALA A 148 -2.02 -0.15 14.30
N ASP A 149 -1.30 -1.09 14.90
CA ASP A 149 -0.65 -0.90 16.22
C ASP A 149 0.56 0.03 16.10
N LYS A 150 0.31 1.32 16.33
CA LYS A 150 1.35 2.36 16.34
C LYS A 150 2.48 2.06 17.35
N LYS A 151 2.19 1.40 18.48
CA LYS A 151 3.22 1.11 19.48
C LYS A 151 4.24 0.10 18.94
N ALA A 152 3.78 -0.91 18.22
CA ALA A 152 4.63 -1.91 17.58
C ALA A 152 5.28 -1.37 16.29
N TYR A 153 4.55 -0.56 15.52
CA TYR A 153 4.95 -0.08 14.19
C TYR A 153 4.86 1.45 14.04
N PRO A 154 5.58 2.24 14.86
CA PRO A 154 5.42 3.70 14.95
C PRO A 154 5.78 4.45 13.67
N THR A 155 6.44 3.81 12.71
CA THR A 155 6.89 4.43 11.44
C THR A 155 6.18 3.84 10.21
N THR A 156 5.27 2.85 10.39
CA THR A 156 4.63 2.14 9.27
C THR A 156 3.16 2.53 9.18
N PHE A 157 2.72 2.92 7.99
CA PHE A 157 1.34 3.33 7.68
C PHE A 157 0.78 2.45 6.57
N SER A 158 -0.34 1.77 6.80
CA SER A 158 -1.04 1.01 5.76
C SER A 158 -1.76 1.94 4.79
N ILE A 159 -2.03 1.47 3.56
CA ILE A 159 -2.92 2.15 2.62
C ILE A 159 -4.23 1.39 2.45
N LEU A 160 -4.18 0.05 2.49
CA LEU A 160 -5.35 -0.80 2.36
C LEU A 160 -6.19 -0.78 3.64
N PRO A 161 -7.50 -1.00 3.54
CA PRO A 161 -8.31 -1.36 4.70
C PRO A 161 -7.83 -2.69 5.30
N SER A 162 -8.11 -2.93 6.58
CA SER A 162 -7.65 -4.17 7.20
C SER A 162 -8.32 -5.41 6.61
N TYR A 163 -7.56 -6.52 6.51
CA TYR A 163 -8.08 -7.78 6.04
C TYR A 163 -9.14 -8.37 6.98
N GLN A 164 -9.09 -8.06 8.28
CA GLN A 164 -10.17 -8.41 9.21
C GLN A 164 -11.47 -7.67 8.85
N MET A 165 -11.40 -6.38 8.53
CA MET A 165 -12.56 -5.60 8.08
C MET A 165 -13.12 -6.18 6.77
N GLU A 166 -12.27 -6.45 5.79
CA GLU A 166 -12.66 -7.06 4.52
C GLU A 166 -13.40 -8.38 4.75
N ALA A 167 -12.80 -9.27 5.55
CA ALA A 167 -13.37 -10.57 5.86
C ALA A 167 -14.73 -10.47 6.59
N LYS A 168 -14.91 -9.49 7.48
CA LYS A 168 -16.21 -9.24 8.12
C LYS A 168 -17.27 -8.76 7.14
N ILE A 169 -16.91 -7.88 6.21
CA ILE A 169 -17.81 -7.39 5.15
C ILE A 169 -18.17 -8.55 4.21
N MET A 170 -17.17 -9.34 3.79
CA MET A 170 -17.40 -10.56 3.01
C MET A 170 -18.31 -11.54 3.75
N ALA A 171 -18.07 -11.74 5.04
CA ALA A 171 -18.87 -12.64 5.88
C ALA A 171 -20.33 -12.19 5.96
N LYS A 172 -20.59 -10.89 6.16
CA LYS A 172 -21.96 -10.35 6.13
C LYS A 172 -22.62 -10.68 4.80
N TYR A 173 -21.95 -10.36 3.70
CA TYR A 173 -22.47 -10.61 2.36
C TYR A 173 -22.79 -12.11 2.13
N VAL A 174 -21.83 -12.99 2.45
CA VAL A 174 -21.97 -14.44 2.26
C VAL A 174 -23.12 -15.00 3.10
N LYS A 175 -23.25 -14.56 4.36
CA LYS A 175 -24.34 -15.03 5.26
C LYS A 175 -25.72 -14.59 4.77
N GLU A 176 -25.83 -13.37 4.25
CA GLU A 176 -27.11 -12.82 3.80
C GLU A 176 -27.51 -13.38 2.42
N THR A 177 -26.53 -13.58 1.53
CA THR A 177 -26.81 -13.98 0.14
C THR A 177 -26.84 -15.49 -0.05
N TYR A 178 -26.02 -16.23 0.71
CA TYR A 178 -25.83 -17.68 0.54
C TYR A 178 -26.14 -18.49 1.80
N ALA A 179 -27.17 -18.07 2.54
CA ALA A 179 -27.64 -18.80 3.73
C ALA A 179 -27.90 -20.29 3.44
N GLY A 180 -27.39 -21.17 4.29
CA GLY A 180 -27.53 -22.60 4.16
C GLY A 180 -26.64 -23.29 3.13
N LYS A 181 -25.85 -22.56 2.35
CA LYS A 181 -24.89 -23.10 1.39
C LYS A 181 -23.62 -23.64 2.05
N LYS A 182 -23.02 -24.67 1.46
CA LYS A 182 -21.73 -25.20 1.86
C LYS A 182 -20.63 -24.26 1.40
N ILE A 183 -19.90 -23.67 2.34
CA ILE A 183 -18.89 -22.64 2.08
C ILE A 183 -17.50 -23.20 2.32
N ALA A 184 -16.59 -23.02 1.35
CA ALA A 184 -15.16 -23.31 1.47
C ALA A 184 -14.33 -22.03 1.33
N ILE A 185 -13.07 -22.07 1.79
CA ILE A 185 -12.10 -21.02 1.60
C ILE A 185 -10.77 -21.56 1.08
N ILE A 186 -10.21 -20.88 0.06
CA ILE A 186 -8.81 -20.98 -0.35
C ILE A 186 -8.12 -19.71 0.17
N TYR A 187 -7.01 -19.85 0.87
CA TYR A 187 -6.31 -18.70 1.46
C TYR A 187 -4.80 -18.87 1.49
N GLN A 188 -4.07 -17.75 1.41
CA GLN A 188 -2.61 -17.76 1.61
C GLN A 188 -2.29 -18.02 3.07
N ASP A 189 -1.49 -19.03 3.37
CA ASP A 189 -1.20 -19.47 4.73
C ASP A 189 -0.02 -18.71 5.34
N ASP A 190 -0.22 -17.42 5.52
CA ASP A 190 0.64 -16.53 6.28
C ASP A 190 -0.21 -15.50 7.02
N ASP A 191 0.40 -14.42 7.53
CA ASP A 191 -0.34 -13.37 8.26
C ASP A 191 -1.40 -12.68 7.39
N PHE A 192 -1.27 -12.69 6.05
CA PHE A 192 -2.28 -12.17 5.14
C PHE A 192 -3.60 -12.96 5.25
N GLY A 193 -3.55 -14.24 4.99
CA GLY A 193 -4.77 -15.07 5.03
C GLY A 193 -5.24 -15.34 6.46
N ARG A 194 -4.34 -15.45 7.43
CA ARG A 194 -4.71 -15.66 8.84
C ARG A 194 -5.43 -14.46 9.44
N ASP A 195 -5.08 -13.24 9.04
CA ASP A 195 -5.78 -12.02 9.46
C ASP A 195 -7.21 -12.00 8.92
N ALA A 196 -7.42 -12.43 7.67
CA ALA A 196 -8.76 -12.59 7.12
C ALA A 196 -9.56 -13.69 7.85
N LEU A 197 -8.93 -14.85 8.14
CA LEU A 197 -9.58 -15.90 8.92
C LEU A 197 -10.03 -15.42 10.30
N ALA A 198 -9.25 -14.56 10.95
CA ALA A 198 -9.65 -13.93 12.21
C ALA A 198 -10.90 -13.05 12.03
N GLY A 199 -10.99 -12.27 10.96
CA GLY A 199 -12.17 -11.45 10.63
C GLY A 199 -13.40 -12.31 10.34
N PHE A 200 -13.28 -13.38 9.56
CA PHE A 200 -14.36 -14.34 9.31
C PHE A 200 -14.88 -14.99 10.61
N LYS A 201 -13.95 -15.41 11.48
CA LYS A 201 -14.30 -15.97 12.78
C LYS A 201 -15.06 -14.97 13.66
N GLN A 202 -14.58 -13.71 13.74
CA GLN A 202 -15.26 -12.63 14.48
C GLN A 202 -16.68 -12.40 13.95
N ALA A 203 -16.88 -12.51 12.63
CA ALA A 203 -18.18 -12.39 12.00
C ALA A 203 -19.07 -13.65 12.12
N GLY A 204 -18.59 -14.70 12.80
CA GLY A 204 -19.36 -15.94 13.02
C GLY A 204 -19.53 -16.78 11.76
N ILE A 205 -18.54 -16.78 10.84
CA ILE A 205 -18.44 -17.75 9.74
C ILE A 205 -17.46 -18.86 10.13
N THR A 206 -17.92 -20.09 9.90
CA THR A 206 -17.09 -21.30 9.89
C THR A 206 -17.16 -21.91 8.51
N PHE A 207 -16.02 -22.12 7.89
CA PHE A 207 -15.95 -22.79 6.60
C PHE A 207 -16.00 -24.32 6.79
N GLY A 208 -16.74 -24.99 5.92
CA GLY A 208 -16.76 -26.47 5.90
C GLY A 208 -15.43 -27.06 5.39
N THR A 209 -14.67 -26.27 4.63
CA THR A 209 -13.38 -26.69 4.06
C THR A 209 -12.41 -25.52 4.00
N TYR A 210 -11.19 -25.74 4.53
CA TYR A 210 -10.07 -24.80 4.51
C TYR A 210 -8.97 -25.34 3.60
N ILE A 211 -8.54 -24.54 2.63
CA ILE A 211 -7.52 -24.91 1.66
C ILE A 211 -6.39 -23.88 1.71
N PRO A 212 -5.34 -24.11 2.55
CA PRO A 212 -4.19 -23.23 2.61
C PRO A 212 -3.28 -23.43 1.39
N TYR A 213 -2.57 -22.33 0.99
CA TYR A 213 -1.44 -22.38 0.09
C TYR A 213 -0.28 -21.51 0.59
N ALA A 214 0.96 -21.93 0.31
CA ALA A 214 2.14 -21.22 0.77
C ALA A 214 2.37 -19.91 0.00
N SER A 215 2.73 -18.83 0.72
CA SER A 215 3.17 -17.58 0.11
C SER A 215 4.40 -17.79 -0.78
N GLY A 216 4.46 -17.13 -1.94
CA GLY A 216 5.59 -17.23 -2.86
C GLY A 216 5.75 -18.61 -3.53
N SER A 217 4.74 -19.47 -3.47
CA SER A 217 4.79 -20.80 -4.08
C SER A 217 4.96 -20.71 -5.59
N GLN A 218 6.03 -21.34 -6.10
CA GLN A 218 6.29 -21.46 -7.54
C GLN A 218 5.38 -22.48 -8.23
N SER A 219 4.64 -23.27 -7.46
CA SER A 219 3.79 -24.36 -7.96
C SER A 219 2.28 -24.03 -7.98
N LEU A 220 1.89 -22.76 -7.88
CA LEU A 220 0.48 -22.37 -7.85
C LEU A 220 -0.38 -23.00 -8.97
N PRO A 221 0.04 -23.03 -10.26
CA PRO A 221 -0.77 -23.66 -11.31
C PRO A 221 -1.01 -25.16 -11.06
N ALA A 222 0.01 -25.92 -10.67
CA ALA A 222 -0.12 -27.35 -10.37
C ALA A 222 -0.91 -27.61 -9.07
N THR A 223 -0.71 -26.77 -8.06
CA THR A 223 -1.40 -26.88 -6.78
C THR A 223 -2.92 -26.62 -6.93
N GLY A 224 -3.31 -25.78 -7.87
CA GLY A 224 -4.71 -25.43 -8.14
C GLY A 224 -5.58 -26.65 -8.44
N ALA A 225 -5.05 -27.68 -9.11
CA ALA A 225 -5.78 -28.94 -9.36
C ALA A 225 -6.13 -29.67 -8.05
N GLY A 226 -5.21 -29.69 -7.09
CA GLY A 226 -5.45 -30.25 -5.76
C GLY A 226 -6.52 -29.49 -4.96
N TRP A 227 -6.56 -28.15 -5.12
CA TRP A 227 -7.60 -27.33 -4.49
C TRP A 227 -8.98 -27.69 -5.03
N ILE A 228 -9.14 -27.81 -6.35
CA ILE A 228 -10.40 -28.13 -6.99
C ILE A 228 -10.88 -29.55 -6.60
N SER A 229 -9.98 -30.52 -6.50
CA SER A 229 -10.32 -31.86 -6.00
C SER A 229 -10.89 -31.81 -4.58
N LYS A 230 -10.30 -31.03 -3.68
CA LYS A 230 -10.80 -30.82 -2.32
C LYS A 230 -12.17 -30.14 -2.30
N LEU A 231 -12.36 -29.11 -3.13
CA LEU A 231 -13.65 -28.41 -3.26
C LEU A 231 -14.76 -29.35 -3.76
N LYS A 232 -14.47 -30.18 -4.78
CA LYS A 232 -15.42 -31.21 -5.27
C LYS A 232 -15.79 -32.18 -4.17
N ALA A 233 -14.81 -32.73 -3.46
CA ALA A 233 -15.03 -33.69 -2.39
C ALA A 233 -15.86 -33.12 -1.24
N SER A 234 -15.72 -31.83 -0.94
CA SER A 234 -16.48 -31.14 0.11
C SER A 234 -17.92 -30.79 -0.30
N GLY A 235 -18.21 -30.79 -1.60
CA GLY A 235 -19.47 -30.31 -2.14
C GLY A 235 -19.66 -28.80 -1.96
N ALA A 236 -18.58 -28.02 -1.97
CA ALA A 236 -18.63 -26.56 -1.80
C ALA A 236 -19.47 -25.90 -2.90
N GLU A 237 -20.49 -25.15 -2.50
CA GLU A 237 -21.40 -24.40 -3.38
C GLU A 237 -20.91 -22.94 -3.50
N VAL A 238 -20.25 -22.42 -2.47
CA VAL A 238 -19.63 -21.10 -2.43
C VAL A 238 -18.17 -21.25 -2.04
N THR A 239 -17.27 -20.65 -2.80
CA THR A 239 -15.83 -20.66 -2.53
C THR A 239 -15.32 -19.25 -2.37
N VAL A 240 -14.93 -18.92 -1.15
CA VAL A 240 -14.16 -17.71 -0.85
C VAL A 240 -12.70 -17.93 -1.27
N LEU A 241 -12.11 -16.98 -1.97
CA LEU A 241 -10.69 -16.99 -2.29
C LEU A 241 -10.06 -15.73 -1.73
N PHE A 242 -9.27 -15.90 -0.68
CA PHE A 242 -8.51 -14.83 -0.02
C PHE A 242 -7.03 -15.02 -0.29
N GLY A 243 -6.58 -14.52 -1.44
CA GLY A 243 -5.26 -14.77 -1.97
C GLY A 243 -4.83 -13.72 -2.99
N VAL A 244 -3.62 -13.85 -3.53
CA VAL A 244 -3.09 -13.00 -4.59
C VAL A 244 -3.68 -13.38 -5.96
N SER A 245 -3.60 -12.48 -6.95
CA SER A 245 -4.22 -12.68 -8.27
C SER A 245 -3.73 -13.93 -9.00
N SER A 246 -2.47 -14.34 -8.82
CA SER A 246 -1.97 -15.60 -9.40
C SER A 246 -2.65 -16.85 -8.81
N ALA A 247 -3.01 -16.82 -7.51
CA ALA A 247 -3.78 -17.90 -6.89
C ALA A 247 -5.22 -17.94 -7.42
N SER A 248 -5.85 -16.78 -7.62
CA SER A 248 -7.16 -16.70 -8.27
C SER A 248 -7.13 -17.27 -9.68
N THR A 249 -6.12 -16.91 -10.47
CA THR A 249 -5.91 -17.46 -11.81
C THR A 249 -5.81 -18.98 -11.78
N ALA A 250 -4.98 -19.53 -10.87
CA ALA A 250 -4.81 -20.98 -10.74
C ALA A 250 -6.11 -21.69 -10.35
N ALA A 251 -6.86 -21.13 -9.39
CA ALA A 251 -8.14 -21.71 -8.94
C ALA A 251 -9.18 -21.70 -10.05
N LEU A 252 -9.40 -20.57 -10.71
CA LEU A 252 -10.38 -20.41 -11.79
C LEU A 252 -10.06 -21.30 -12.99
N ALA A 253 -8.80 -21.31 -13.44
CA ALA A 253 -8.37 -22.13 -14.58
C ALA A 253 -8.56 -23.64 -14.31
N ASN A 254 -8.17 -24.12 -13.12
CA ASN A 254 -8.34 -25.52 -12.75
C ASN A 254 -9.80 -25.90 -12.51
N ALA A 255 -10.62 -24.97 -11.98
CA ALA A 255 -12.06 -25.18 -11.86
C ALA A 255 -12.72 -25.35 -13.23
N TYR A 256 -12.34 -24.50 -14.19
CA TYR A 256 -12.80 -24.61 -15.58
C TYR A 256 -12.39 -25.94 -16.21
N ALA A 257 -11.12 -26.29 -16.15
CA ALA A 257 -10.61 -27.55 -16.70
C ALA A 257 -11.30 -28.80 -16.09
N ALA A 258 -11.61 -28.72 -14.78
CA ALA A 258 -12.29 -29.81 -14.07
C ALA A 258 -13.82 -29.73 -14.16
N GLN A 259 -14.39 -28.77 -14.92
CA GLN A 259 -15.83 -28.51 -15.00
C GLN A 259 -16.49 -28.34 -13.62
N PHE A 260 -15.75 -27.79 -12.66
CA PHE A 260 -16.25 -27.53 -11.31
C PHE A 260 -16.94 -26.17 -11.25
N LYS A 261 -18.15 -26.16 -10.77
CA LYS A 261 -18.96 -24.94 -10.62
C LYS A 261 -19.15 -24.63 -9.13
N THR A 262 -18.87 -23.42 -8.74
CA THR A 262 -19.10 -22.85 -7.42
C THR A 262 -19.34 -21.36 -7.57
N GLN A 263 -20.00 -20.71 -6.61
CA GLN A 263 -20.04 -19.27 -6.58
C GLN A 263 -18.71 -18.75 -6.02
N TRP A 264 -17.94 -18.07 -6.84
CA TRP A 264 -16.69 -17.46 -6.41
C TRP A 264 -16.93 -16.12 -5.70
N VAL A 265 -16.24 -15.95 -4.57
CA VAL A 265 -16.21 -14.71 -3.79
C VAL A 265 -14.74 -14.37 -3.56
N LEU A 266 -14.22 -13.35 -4.29
CA LEU A 266 -12.80 -13.01 -4.33
C LEU A 266 -12.50 -11.83 -3.40
N GLY A 267 -11.46 -11.94 -2.59
CA GLY A 267 -10.92 -10.81 -1.85
C GLY A 267 -10.36 -9.72 -2.78
N SER A 268 -10.26 -8.51 -2.28
CA SER A 268 -9.85 -7.31 -3.04
C SER A 268 -8.48 -7.44 -3.70
N VAL A 269 -7.57 -8.20 -3.10
CA VAL A 269 -6.21 -8.41 -3.60
C VAL A 269 -6.17 -9.43 -4.74
N GLY A 270 -7.12 -10.39 -4.77
CA GLY A 270 -7.11 -11.53 -5.69
C GLY A 270 -7.84 -11.32 -7.00
N GLY A 271 -8.72 -10.35 -7.09
CA GLY A 271 -9.61 -10.17 -8.24
C GLY A 271 -9.13 -9.10 -9.21
N ASP A 272 -8.23 -9.45 -10.13
CA ASP A 272 -7.78 -8.53 -11.18
C ASP A 272 -7.77 -9.19 -12.55
N ALA A 273 -8.66 -8.73 -13.43
CA ALA A 273 -8.81 -9.27 -14.77
C ALA A 273 -7.55 -9.11 -15.63
N THR A 274 -6.79 -8.05 -15.44
CA THR A 274 -5.59 -7.76 -16.23
C THR A 274 -4.46 -8.71 -15.87
N THR A 275 -4.31 -9.03 -14.58
CA THR A 275 -3.37 -10.04 -14.09
C THR A 275 -3.74 -11.43 -14.62
N ILE A 276 -5.03 -11.77 -14.61
CA ILE A 276 -5.54 -13.03 -15.17
C ILE A 276 -5.26 -13.07 -16.69
N ALA A 277 -5.53 -11.99 -17.42
CA ALA A 277 -5.27 -11.87 -18.85
C ALA A 277 -3.76 -11.96 -19.20
N ALA A 278 -2.89 -11.49 -18.32
CA ALA A 278 -1.43 -11.60 -18.50
C ALA A 278 -0.96 -13.06 -18.48
N THR A 279 -1.66 -13.94 -17.75
CA THR A 279 -1.41 -15.38 -17.77
C THR A 279 -2.03 -16.02 -19.02
N ASN A 280 -3.31 -15.80 -19.25
CA ASN A 280 -4.03 -16.21 -20.45
C ASN A 280 -5.33 -15.41 -20.59
N LYS A 281 -5.49 -14.69 -21.70
CA LYS A 281 -6.69 -13.89 -21.99
C LYS A 281 -7.98 -14.73 -21.97
N ALA A 282 -7.90 -16.00 -22.31
CA ALA A 282 -9.03 -16.92 -22.27
C ALA A 282 -9.58 -17.18 -20.86
N TYR A 283 -8.83 -16.84 -19.80
CA TYR A 283 -9.27 -17.01 -18.42
C TYR A 283 -10.09 -15.82 -17.89
N VAL A 284 -10.07 -14.67 -18.54
CA VAL A 284 -10.84 -13.49 -18.10
C VAL A 284 -12.34 -13.76 -17.97
N PRO A 285 -13.00 -14.47 -18.93
CA PRO A 285 -14.42 -14.82 -18.80
C PRO A 285 -14.75 -15.72 -17.59
N LEU A 286 -13.74 -16.38 -17.00
CA LEU A 286 -13.95 -17.21 -15.80
C LEU A 286 -14.29 -16.38 -14.55
N LEU A 287 -14.03 -15.08 -14.59
CA LEU A 287 -14.48 -14.15 -13.54
C LEU A 287 -15.98 -13.86 -13.61
N PHE A 288 -16.63 -14.08 -14.75
CA PHE A 288 -18.04 -13.69 -14.93
C PHE A 288 -18.94 -14.25 -13.83
N GLY A 289 -19.67 -13.34 -13.16
CA GLY A 289 -20.55 -13.67 -12.04
C GLY A 289 -19.86 -13.88 -10.71
N ALA A 290 -18.52 -13.89 -10.65
CA ALA A 290 -17.81 -13.89 -9.39
C ALA A 290 -18.04 -12.57 -8.64
N LYS A 291 -18.10 -12.63 -7.32
CA LYS A 291 -18.16 -11.44 -6.46
C LYS A 291 -16.76 -10.95 -6.12
N GLY A 292 -16.59 -9.64 -6.07
CA GLY A 292 -15.35 -8.98 -5.71
C GLY A 292 -15.59 -7.81 -4.77
N PHE A 293 -14.51 -7.35 -4.14
CA PHE A 293 -14.50 -6.27 -3.16
C PHE A 293 -13.45 -5.23 -3.57
N SER A 294 -13.77 -3.94 -3.42
CA SER A 294 -12.81 -2.86 -3.64
C SER A 294 -13.12 -1.68 -2.74
N PHE A 295 -12.13 -0.86 -2.48
CA PHE A 295 -12.21 0.39 -1.71
C PHE A 295 -11.96 1.63 -2.59
N ALA A 296 -11.42 1.42 -3.79
CA ALA A 296 -11.23 2.45 -4.81
C ALA A 296 -12.32 2.37 -5.89
N PRO A 297 -12.60 3.42 -6.64
CA PRO A 297 -13.43 3.34 -7.82
C PRO A 297 -12.88 2.34 -8.83
N ALA A 298 -13.76 1.72 -9.61
CA ALA A 298 -13.32 0.79 -10.66
C ALA A 298 -12.45 1.50 -11.69
N PRO A 299 -11.39 0.87 -12.21
CA PRO A 299 -10.54 1.48 -13.26
C PRO A 299 -11.30 1.86 -14.52
N THR A 300 -12.46 1.24 -14.74
CA THR A 300 -13.36 1.50 -15.86
C THR A 300 -14.40 2.58 -15.60
N ASP A 301 -14.39 3.20 -14.42
CA ASP A 301 -15.34 4.27 -14.07
C ASP A 301 -14.91 5.60 -14.70
N ALA A 302 -15.38 5.83 -15.93
CA ALA A 302 -15.12 7.06 -16.65
C ALA A 302 -15.86 8.29 -16.08
N THR A 303 -16.63 8.14 -15.02
CA THR A 303 -17.32 9.28 -14.35
C THR A 303 -16.52 9.83 -13.18
N ASP A 304 -15.70 8.99 -12.55
CA ASP A 304 -14.88 9.37 -11.41
C ASP A 304 -13.71 10.30 -11.80
N GLU A 305 -13.59 11.42 -11.08
CA GLU A 305 -12.58 12.44 -11.40
C GLU A 305 -11.13 11.98 -11.22
N TYR A 306 -10.85 11.16 -10.18
CA TYR A 306 -9.51 10.61 -9.98
C TYR A 306 -9.16 9.56 -11.03
N ILE A 307 -10.10 8.70 -11.40
CA ILE A 307 -9.88 7.71 -12.46
C ILE A 307 -9.60 8.40 -13.79
N LYS A 308 -10.37 9.44 -14.16
CA LYS A 308 -10.10 10.24 -15.38
C LYS A 308 -8.69 10.85 -15.38
N LEU A 309 -8.31 11.48 -14.28
CA LEU A 309 -6.99 12.08 -14.15
C LEU A 309 -5.88 11.03 -14.26
N PHE A 310 -6.01 9.93 -13.51
CA PHE A 310 -5.02 8.86 -13.49
C PHE A 310 -4.89 8.19 -14.86
N GLN A 311 -5.99 7.95 -15.56
CA GLN A 311 -5.96 7.44 -16.94
C GLN A 311 -5.20 8.39 -17.88
N SER A 312 -5.46 9.69 -17.80
CA SER A 312 -4.79 10.70 -18.64
C SER A 312 -3.29 10.75 -18.38
N ILE A 313 -2.88 10.80 -17.11
CA ILE A 313 -1.47 10.81 -16.71
C ILE A 313 -0.78 9.51 -17.17
N TYR A 314 -1.41 8.35 -16.90
CA TYR A 314 -0.83 7.06 -17.21
C TYR A 314 -0.70 6.80 -18.70
N ALA A 315 -1.71 7.16 -19.49
CA ALA A 315 -1.67 7.05 -20.94
C ALA A 315 -0.53 7.87 -21.57
N THR A 316 -0.20 9.03 -20.99
CA THR A 316 0.94 9.84 -21.41
C THR A 316 2.28 9.20 -21.03
N ALA A 317 2.39 8.67 -19.83
CA ALA A 317 3.63 8.12 -19.29
C ALA A 317 3.91 6.67 -19.76
N GLN A 318 2.88 5.89 -20.00
CA GLN A 318 2.92 4.45 -20.31
C GLN A 318 1.92 4.09 -21.43
N PRO A 319 2.07 4.62 -22.65
CA PRO A 319 1.04 4.56 -23.70
C PRO A 319 0.71 3.14 -24.19
N THR A 320 1.58 2.17 -23.95
CA THR A 320 1.40 0.77 -24.36
C THR A 320 0.87 -0.15 -23.24
N GLN A 321 0.72 0.39 -22.03
CA GLN A 321 0.30 -0.38 -20.86
C GLN A 321 -1.20 -0.22 -20.59
N THR A 322 -1.83 -1.31 -20.14
CA THR A 322 -3.24 -1.28 -19.75
C THR A 322 -3.41 -0.60 -18.39
N PHE A 323 -4.36 0.32 -18.30
CA PHE A 323 -4.80 0.91 -17.05
C PHE A 323 -5.71 -0.06 -16.29
N ASP A 324 -5.34 -0.43 -15.07
CA ASP A 324 -6.00 -1.46 -14.26
C ASP A 324 -5.96 -1.15 -12.76
N ASN A 325 -6.47 -2.08 -11.94
CA ASN A 325 -6.50 -1.93 -10.47
C ASN A 325 -5.10 -1.68 -9.87
N ASN A 326 -4.04 -2.31 -10.40
CA ASN A 326 -2.68 -2.14 -9.90
C ASN A 326 -2.13 -0.75 -10.25
N VAL A 327 -2.51 -0.22 -11.42
CA VAL A 327 -2.19 1.16 -11.81
C VAL A 327 -2.91 2.15 -10.90
N VAL A 328 -4.22 1.95 -10.66
CA VAL A 328 -5.00 2.77 -9.70
C VAL A 328 -4.37 2.72 -8.32
N ALA A 329 -3.99 1.53 -7.82
CA ALA A 329 -3.33 1.37 -6.53
C ALA A 329 -1.99 2.13 -6.47
N GLY A 330 -1.14 2.01 -7.49
CA GLY A 330 0.14 2.72 -7.56
C GLY A 330 -0.03 4.24 -7.58
N MET A 331 -0.93 4.75 -8.41
CA MET A 331 -1.19 6.19 -8.50
C MET A 331 -1.85 6.73 -7.22
N SER A 332 -2.74 5.97 -6.60
CA SER A 332 -3.35 6.32 -5.31
C SER A 332 -2.31 6.41 -4.19
N ASN A 333 -1.39 5.43 -4.12
CA ASN A 333 -0.27 5.48 -3.19
C ASN A 333 0.59 6.74 -3.39
N ALA A 334 0.91 7.06 -4.65
CA ALA A 334 1.70 8.24 -4.98
C ALA A 334 0.96 9.53 -4.63
N PHE A 335 -0.36 9.60 -4.90
CA PHE A 335 -1.20 10.73 -4.55
C PHE A 335 -1.19 11.01 -3.03
N VAL A 336 -1.45 9.98 -2.21
CA VAL A 336 -1.46 10.12 -0.75
C VAL A 336 -0.06 10.45 -0.22
N ALA A 337 1.01 9.90 -0.84
CA ALA A 337 2.38 10.24 -0.48
C ALA A 337 2.70 11.72 -0.76
N VAL A 338 2.28 12.25 -1.91
CA VAL A 338 2.42 13.68 -2.23
C VAL A 338 1.65 14.54 -1.24
N GLN A 339 0.41 14.17 -0.91
CA GLN A 339 -0.41 14.86 0.08
C GLN A 339 0.29 14.94 1.44
N ALA A 340 0.84 13.83 1.92
CA ALA A 340 1.55 13.78 3.20
C ALA A 340 2.82 14.64 3.19
N LEU A 341 3.62 14.57 2.12
CA LEU A 341 4.84 15.35 1.96
C LEU A 341 4.54 16.85 1.85
N GLN A 342 3.49 17.23 1.12
CA GLN A 342 3.04 18.62 0.99
C GLN A 342 2.58 19.17 2.33
N ALA A 343 1.74 18.42 3.06
CA ALA A 343 1.23 18.78 4.37
C ALA A 343 2.31 18.91 5.45
N ALA A 344 3.45 18.19 5.30
CA ALA A 344 4.60 18.29 6.20
C ALA A 344 5.42 19.58 5.99
N GLY A 345 5.20 20.30 4.88
CA GLY A 345 5.78 21.61 4.62
C GLY A 345 7.24 21.60 4.17
N SER A 346 7.81 22.80 4.01
CA SER A 346 9.18 23.00 3.50
C SER A 346 10.27 22.50 4.44
N ASN A 347 10.04 22.52 5.76
CA ASN A 347 10.98 22.03 6.78
C ASN A 347 10.79 20.52 7.02
N LEU A 348 10.82 19.76 5.93
CA LEU A 348 10.56 18.33 5.94
C LEU A 348 11.62 17.55 6.71
N THR A 349 11.18 16.69 7.63
CA THR A 349 11.98 15.68 8.30
C THR A 349 11.18 14.37 8.41
N ARG A 350 11.85 13.23 8.59
CA ARG A 350 11.18 11.94 8.80
C ARG A 350 10.21 11.99 9.99
N ALA A 351 10.67 12.52 11.12
CA ALA A 351 9.83 12.65 12.33
C ALA A 351 8.67 13.63 12.13
N GLY A 352 8.90 14.75 11.43
CA GLY A 352 7.87 15.71 11.07
C GLY A 352 6.80 15.11 10.17
N LEU A 353 7.21 14.32 9.16
CA LEU A 353 6.30 13.64 8.26
C LEU A 353 5.38 12.65 9.00
N ILE A 354 5.95 11.80 9.88
CA ILE A 354 5.17 10.87 10.70
C ILE A 354 4.13 11.62 11.53
N LYS A 355 4.54 12.65 12.26
CA LYS A 355 3.62 13.48 13.06
C LYS A 355 2.54 14.16 12.21
N THR A 356 2.88 14.58 11.00
CA THR A 356 1.91 15.20 10.08
C THR A 356 0.86 14.21 9.64
N ILE A 357 1.24 12.98 9.28
CA ILE A 357 0.27 11.94 8.92
C ILE A 357 -0.63 11.60 10.10
N GLU A 358 -0.07 11.45 11.29
CA GLU A 358 -0.83 11.21 12.52
C GLU A 358 -1.84 12.32 12.85
N ALA A 359 -1.47 13.58 12.61
CA ALA A 359 -2.30 14.73 12.96
C ALA A 359 -3.33 15.09 11.88
N LYS A 360 -2.98 14.88 10.60
CA LYS A 360 -3.77 15.39 9.47
C LYS A 360 -4.23 14.30 8.50
N GLY A 361 -3.70 13.08 8.59
CA GLY A 361 -3.89 12.04 7.58
C GLY A 361 -5.35 11.66 7.35
N ALA A 362 -6.19 11.70 8.39
CA ALA A 362 -7.63 11.44 8.25
C ALA A 362 -8.36 12.50 7.38
N SER A 363 -7.81 13.70 7.25
CA SER A 363 -8.37 14.78 6.44
C SER A 363 -7.74 14.90 5.05
N PHE A 364 -6.78 14.03 4.70
CA PHE A 364 -6.17 14.05 3.39
C PHE A 364 -7.21 13.80 2.30
N ALA A 365 -7.13 14.56 1.22
CA ALA A 365 -7.79 14.17 -0.01
C ALA A 365 -7.25 12.82 -0.46
N ASN A 366 -8.12 11.96 -0.95
CA ASN A 366 -7.69 10.63 -1.38
C ASN A 366 -8.61 10.09 -2.48
N PRO A 367 -8.09 9.20 -3.34
CA PRO A 367 -8.85 8.66 -4.46
C PRO A 367 -9.85 7.55 -4.05
N PHE A 368 -9.88 7.15 -2.78
CA PHE A 368 -10.73 6.04 -2.32
C PHE A 368 -12.17 6.49 -2.04
N LEU A 369 -13.07 5.54 -2.01
CA LEU A 369 -14.48 5.74 -1.67
C LEU A 369 -14.73 5.67 -0.16
N THR A 370 -13.66 5.67 0.62
CA THR A 370 -13.65 5.56 2.09
C THR A 370 -12.74 6.62 2.67
N PRO A 371 -12.94 7.07 3.91
CA PRO A 371 -11.97 7.92 4.58
C PRO A 371 -10.68 7.15 4.88
N LEU A 372 -9.59 7.89 5.13
CA LEU A 372 -8.36 7.37 5.71
C LEU A 372 -8.46 7.41 7.24
N GLY A 373 -8.05 6.34 7.91
CA GLY A 373 -8.17 6.20 9.36
C GLY A 373 -6.92 6.61 10.16
N TYR A 374 -5.98 7.34 9.54
CA TYR A 374 -4.74 7.74 10.22
C TYR A 374 -5.02 8.66 11.41
N SER A 375 -4.38 8.35 12.52
CA SER A 375 -4.50 9.15 13.75
C SER A 375 -3.25 9.00 14.62
N ALA A 376 -3.21 9.76 15.72
CA ALA A 376 -2.16 9.64 16.72
C ALA A 376 -2.12 8.26 17.42
N THR A 377 -3.16 7.45 17.27
CA THR A 377 -3.27 6.14 17.93
C THR A 377 -3.34 4.96 16.96
N ALA A 378 -3.60 5.20 15.67
CA ALA A 378 -3.74 4.15 14.67
C ALA A 378 -3.18 4.58 13.32
N HIS A 379 -2.45 3.68 12.64
CA HIS A 379 -1.88 3.88 11.31
C HIS A 379 -2.66 3.11 10.24
N VAL A 380 -3.99 3.20 10.30
CA VAL A 380 -4.94 2.52 9.39
C VAL A 380 -5.10 3.33 8.12
N GLY A 381 -5.08 2.66 6.97
CA GLY A 381 -5.33 3.25 5.66
C GLY A 381 -6.81 3.52 5.39
N ALA A 382 -7.28 3.12 4.21
CA ALA A 382 -8.68 3.18 3.86
C ALA A 382 -9.54 2.34 4.83
N THR A 383 -10.83 2.65 4.99
CA THR A 383 -11.65 2.10 6.08
C THR A 383 -12.99 1.54 5.60
N GLY A 384 -13.02 0.85 4.49
CA GLY A 384 -14.24 0.19 4.00
C GLY A 384 -14.07 -0.44 2.64
N TYR A 385 -15.10 -1.15 2.21
CA TYR A 385 -15.17 -1.82 0.92
C TYR A 385 -16.57 -1.71 0.33
N TRP A 386 -16.65 -1.60 -0.99
CA TRP A 386 -17.87 -1.85 -1.74
C TRP A 386 -17.82 -3.24 -2.39
N ILE A 387 -19.00 -3.76 -2.73
CA ILE A 387 -19.18 -5.08 -3.30
C ILE A 387 -19.64 -4.95 -4.74
N GLY A 388 -19.09 -5.79 -5.60
CA GLY A 388 -19.46 -5.83 -7.00
C GLY A 388 -19.45 -7.23 -7.59
N THR A 389 -19.90 -7.29 -8.84
CA THR A 389 -19.93 -8.50 -9.66
C THR A 389 -19.05 -8.29 -10.88
N TYR A 390 -18.21 -9.27 -11.20
CA TYR A 390 -17.43 -9.25 -12.44
C TYR A 390 -18.33 -9.50 -13.65
N ASP A 391 -18.26 -8.61 -14.63
CA ASP A 391 -18.94 -8.78 -15.92
C ASP A 391 -18.16 -9.71 -16.87
N GLN A 392 -18.66 -9.91 -18.07
CA GLN A 392 -18.03 -10.77 -19.09
C GLN A 392 -16.67 -10.27 -19.57
N THR A 393 -16.38 -8.98 -19.39
CA THR A 393 -15.09 -8.37 -19.74
C THR A 393 -14.07 -8.47 -18.58
N GLY A 394 -14.47 -9.00 -17.43
CA GLY A 394 -13.69 -9.05 -16.21
C GLY A 394 -13.66 -7.72 -15.45
N ALA A 395 -14.49 -6.75 -15.81
CA ALA A 395 -14.63 -5.52 -15.05
C ALA A 395 -15.50 -5.75 -13.82
N LEU A 396 -15.03 -5.30 -12.66
CA LEU A 396 -15.82 -5.31 -11.43
C LEU A 396 -16.84 -4.16 -11.48
N LYS A 397 -18.12 -4.51 -11.49
CA LYS A 397 -19.23 -3.56 -11.49
C LYS A 397 -19.90 -3.54 -10.12
N ALA A 398 -20.13 -2.34 -9.59
CA ALA A 398 -20.83 -2.18 -8.32
C ALA A 398 -22.26 -2.79 -8.39
N ASP A 399 -22.61 -3.55 -7.38
CA ASP A 399 -23.95 -4.14 -7.28
C ASP A 399 -24.99 -3.01 -7.17
N GLY A 400 -26.06 -3.09 -7.96
CA GLY A 400 -27.08 -2.02 -8.04
C GLY A 400 -26.63 -0.76 -8.79
N GLY A 401 -25.49 -0.77 -9.47
CA GLY A 401 -25.02 0.32 -10.34
C GLY A 401 -24.44 1.55 -9.60
N LYS A 402 -24.31 1.48 -8.28
CA LYS A 402 -23.66 2.52 -7.46
C LYS A 402 -22.79 1.91 -6.38
N TYR A 403 -21.76 2.64 -5.97
CA TYR A 403 -20.89 2.18 -4.88
C TYR A 403 -21.62 2.30 -3.53
N THR A 404 -22.02 1.18 -2.95
CA THR A 404 -22.46 1.10 -1.55
C THR A 404 -21.28 0.60 -0.73
N VAL A 405 -20.69 1.48 0.06
CA VAL A 405 -19.50 1.20 0.86
C VAL A 405 -19.91 0.70 2.23
N TYR A 406 -19.33 -0.39 2.67
CA TYR A 406 -19.48 -0.93 4.01
C TYR A 406 -18.19 -0.71 4.81
N THR A 407 -18.33 -0.44 6.10
CA THR A 407 -17.23 -0.20 7.03
C THR A 407 -17.45 -0.91 8.36
N THR A 408 -16.41 -0.94 9.17
CA THR A 408 -16.42 -1.40 10.58
C THR A 408 -15.23 -0.72 11.28
N ASP A 409 -15.21 -0.70 12.61
CA ASP A 409 -14.12 -0.09 13.37
C ASP A 409 -12.87 -0.99 13.39
N SER A 410 -12.04 -0.89 12.36
CA SER A 410 -10.80 -1.68 12.22
C SER A 410 -11.01 -3.19 12.39
N GLY A 411 -12.17 -3.69 11.98
CA GLY A 411 -12.53 -5.10 12.09
C GLY A 411 -13.17 -5.52 13.42
N ASN A 412 -13.30 -4.65 14.40
CA ASN A 412 -13.83 -5.00 15.74
C ASN A 412 -15.34 -4.75 15.90
N GLY A 413 -15.89 -3.73 15.26
CA GLY A 413 -17.31 -3.40 15.34
C GLY A 413 -18.19 -4.12 14.33
N PRO A 414 -19.49 -3.82 14.35
CA PRO A 414 -20.44 -4.35 13.37
C PRO A 414 -20.15 -3.77 11.98
N VAL A 415 -20.53 -4.53 10.95
CA VAL A 415 -20.50 -4.03 9.57
C VAL A 415 -21.72 -3.12 9.35
N VAL A 416 -21.45 -1.87 8.97
CA VAL A 416 -22.47 -0.87 8.67
C VAL A 416 -22.19 -0.23 7.31
N GLU A 417 -23.23 0.36 6.70
CA GLU A 417 -23.05 1.16 5.51
C GLU A 417 -22.38 2.50 5.88
N SER A 418 -21.38 2.88 5.10
CA SER A 418 -20.65 4.13 5.31
C SER A 418 -21.43 5.32 4.83
N SER A 419 -21.52 6.36 5.65
CA SER A 419 -22.07 7.68 5.27
C SER A 419 -21.03 8.61 4.66
N TYR A 420 -19.79 8.15 4.46
CA TYR A 420 -18.70 8.98 3.95
C TYR A 420 -19.01 9.51 2.55
N LYS A 421 -18.76 10.80 2.39
CA LYS A 421 -18.77 11.46 1.09
C LYS A 421 -17.36 11.95 0.79
N ARG A 422 -16.77 11.40 -0.25
CA ARG A 422 -15.42 11.79 -0.66
C ARG A 422 -15.41 13.28 -1.02
N PRO A 423 -14.48 14.09 -0.46
CA PRO A 423 -14.27 15.47 -0.88
C PRO A 423 -13.92 15.54 -2.37
N ALA A 424 -14.22 16.69 -3.00
CA ALA A 424 -13.79 16.95 -4.37
C ALA A 424 -12.26 16.82 -4.50
N MET A 425 -11.82 16.35 -5.66
CA MET A 425 -10.41 16.26 -5.98
C MET A 425 -9.76 17.65 -5.93
N PRO A 426 -8.58 17.83 -5.35
CA PRO A 426 -7.83 19.08 -5.42
C PRO A 426 -7.63 19.54 -6.86
N ALA A 427 -7.51 20.86 -7.07
CA ALA A 427 -7.33 21.43 -8.40
C ALA A 427 -6.19 20.73 -9.16
N LYS A 428 -6.47 20.30 -10.39
CA LYS A 428 -5.57 19.51 -11.24
C LYS A 428 -5.09 18.19 -10.59
N GLY A 429 -5.74 17.70 -9.53
CA GLY A 429 -5.27 16.54 -8.77
C GLY A 429 -3.92 16.75 -8.11
N LEU A 430 -3.59 17.98 -7.76
CA LEU A 430 -2.36 18.35 -7.06
C LEU A 430 -2.73 18.69 -5.61
N PRO A 431 -2.43 17.82 -4.63
CA PRO A 431 -2.68 18.13 -3.22
C PRO A 431 -1.90 19.38 -2.78
N ASN A 432 -2.57 20.23 -2.00
CA ASN A 432 -2.01 21.48 -1.44
C ASN A 432 -1.53 21.26 0.00
#